data_a02458cab92826c66fe9fc7e35c0aef4
#
_entry.id   a02458cab92826c66fe9fc7e35c0aef4
#
_cell.length_a   1.000
_cell.length_b   1.000
_cell.length_c   1.000
_cell.angle_alpha   90.00
_cell.angle_beta   90.00
_cell.angle_gamma   90.00
#
_symmetry.space_group_name_H-M   'P 1'
#
loop_
_entity.id
_entity.type
_entity.pdbx_description
1 polymer ?
#
loop_
_entity_poly.entity_id
_entity_poly.type
_entity_poly.pdbx_seq_one_letter_code
_entity_poly.pdbx_strand_id
1 'polypeptide(L)'
;THAGSFDLAYLCCLPNVVVMAPSDEAELAKMVMTASKHSDGPIFCRYPRGEGEGVDITDIVQDVKIGKGRIIKTGKDLAILALGTRVGSALKVADHLLQYNLNITVADARFAKPIDTQLVEKLWNEHQKLIIIEEGSAGGFSSHCLHFLSSKDLLNKHDKEIKCLTMPD
;
A
#
# COMPACT_ATOMS: atom_id res chain seq x y z
N THR A 1 3.55 -17.71 18.22
CA THR A 1 2.90 -18.16 17.58
C THR A 1 2.68 -17.98 16.12
N HIS A 2 1.87 -17.17 15.59
CA HIS A 2 1.71 -17.04 14.15
C HIS A 2 2.25 -15.68 13.70
N ALA A 3 3.32 -15.68 12.90
CA ALA A 3 3.89 -14.50 12.30
C ALA A 3 3.56 -14.48 10.80
N GLY A 4 2.86 -13.45 10.31
CA GLY A 4 2.47 -13.27 8.92
C GLY A 4 3.46 -12.43 8.09
N SER A 5 4.70 -12.28 8.53
CA SER A 5 5.67 -11.37 7.91
C SER A 5 6.08 -11.75 6.50
N PHE A 6 5.89 -13.02 6.09
CA PHE A 6 6.35 -13.55 4.80
C PHE A 6 5.23 -13.73 3.77
N ASP A 7 3.98 -13.54 4.19
CA ASP A 7 2.79 -13.82 3.36
C ASP A 7 2.77 -12.99 2.07
N LEU A 8 3.10 -11.72 2.12
CA LEU A 8 3.18 -10.87 0.94
C LEU A 8 4.22 -11.36 -0.07
N ALA A 9 5.38 -11.80 0.40
CA ALA A 9 6.45 -12.28 -0.47
C ALA A 9 6.04 -13.56 -1.24
N TYR A 10 5.53 -14.59 -0.56
CA TYR A 10 5.17 -15.84 -1.23
C TYR A 10 3.83 -15.78 -1.97
N LEU A 11 2.85 -14.98 -1.53
CA LEU A 11 1.59 -14.83 -2.25
C LEU A 11 1.79 -14.01 -3.54
N CYS A 12 2.59 -12.96 -3.49
CA CYS A 12 2.81 -12.11 -4.66
C CYS A 12 3.60 -12.79 -5.78
N CYS A 13 4.34 -13.86 -5.52
CA CYS A 13 5.03 -14.62 -6.57
C CYS A 13 4.10 -15.54 -7.37
N LEU A 14 2.93 -15.89 -6.84
CA LEU A 14 1.99 -16.80 -7.50
C LEU A 14 1.30 -16.12 -8.70
N PRO A 15 1.10 -16.81 -9.84
CA PRO A 15 0.34 -16.24 -10.95
C PRO A 15 -1.16 -16.16 -10.65
N ASN A 16 -1.85 -15.24 -11.31
CA ASN A 16 -3.32 -15.10 -11.29
C ASN A 16 -3.95 -14.97 -9.90
N VAL A 17 -3.22 -14.41 -8.94
CA VAL A 17 -3.77 -14.13 -7.61
C VAL A 17 -3.95 -12.63 -7.39
N VAL A 18 -4.95 -12.30 -6.57
CA VAL A 18 -5.14 -10.96 -6.02
C VAL A 18 -4.73 -10.98 -4.55
N VAL A 19 -3.91 -10.02 -4.14
CA VAL A 19 -3.48 -9.85 -2.74
C VAL A 19 -3.77 -8.43 -2.31
N MET A 20 -4.63 -8.27 -1.31
CA MET A 20 -5.06 -6.99 -0.78
C MET A 20 -4.81 -6.90 0.73
N ALA A 21 -4.61 -5.69 1.22
CA ALA A 21 -4.38 -5.39 2.62
C ALA A 21 -5.11 -4.10 3.00
N PRO A 22 -6.16 -4.19 3.83
CA PRO A 22 -6.94 -3.03 4.25
C PRO A 22 -6.16 -2.14 5.21
N SER A 23 -6.38 -0.83 5.11
CA SER A 23 -5.82 0.16 6.02
C SER A 23 -6.53 0.20 7.38
N ASP A 24 -7.82 -0.12 7.37
CA ASP A 24 -8.73 -0.04 8.51
C ASP A 24 -9.92 -0.99 8.33
N GLU A 25 -10.86 -1.02 9.28
CA GLU A 25 -12.03 -1.89 9.26
C GLU A 25 -13.00 -1.57 8.12
N ALA A 26 -13.12 -0.30 7.76
CA ALA A 26 -13.97 0.13 6.65
C ALA A 26 -13.42 -0.37 5.30
N GLU A 27 -12.13 -0.29 5.10
CA GLU A 27 -11.47 -0.88 3.93
C GLU A 27 -11.53 -2.42 3.95
N LEU A 28 -11.42 -3.05 5.13
CA LEU A 28 -11.59 -4.51 5.26
C LEU A 28 -12.99 -4.95 4.79
N ALA A 29 -14.05 -4.29 5.24
CA ALA A 29 -15.41 -4.61 4.83
C ALA A 29 -15.59 -4.47 3.30
N LYS A 30 -15.07 -3.39 2.69
CA LYS A 30 -15.08 -3.20 1.23
C LYS A 30 -14.30 -4.30 0.50
N MET A 31 -13.15 -4.70 1.02
CA MET A 31 -12.32 -5.76 0.45
C MET A 31 -12.98 -7.13 0.55
N VAL A 32 -13.69 -7.42 1.65
CA VAL A 32 -14.50 -8.64 1.78
C VAL A 32 -15.61 -8.66 0.73
N MET A 33 -16.29 -7.53 0.50
CA MET A 33 -17.29 -7.41 -0.58
C MET A 33 -16.65 -7.62 -1.96
N THR A 34 -15.45 -7.06 -2.19
CA THR A 34 -14.71 -7.29 -3.43
C THR A 34 -14.39 -8.77 -3.61
N ALA A 35 -13.90 -9.43 -2.56
CA ALA A 35 -13.57 -10.86 -2.58
C ALA A 35 -14.80 -11.73 -2.87
N SER A 36 -15.95 -11.40 -2.29
CA SER A 36 -17.20 -12.15 -2.49
C SER A 36 -17.73 -12.12 -3.93
N LYS A 37 -17.34 -11.10 -4.72
CA LYS A 37 -17.74 -10.92 -6.11
C LYS A 37 -16.66 -11.41 -7.10
N HIS A 38 -15.45 -11.70 -6.62
CA HIS A 38 -14.35 -12.11 -7.47
C HIS A 38 -14.45 -13.58 -7.86
N SER A 39 -14.39 -13.87 -9.16
CA SER A 39 -14.50 -15.23 -9.73
C SER A 39 -13.30 -15.65 -10.59
N ASP A 40 -12.37 -14.74 -10.87
CA ASP A 40 -11.32 -14.94 -11.87
C ASP A 40 -10.03 -15.55 -11.31
N GLY A 41 -10.07 -16.07 -10.08
CA GLY A 41 -8.93 -16.72 -9.45
C GLY A 41 -8.89 -16.54 -7.93
N PRO A 42 -7.81 -16.98 -7.28
CA PRO A 42 -7.66 -16.81 -5.84
C PRO A 42 -7.50 -15.35 -5.45
N ILE A 43 -8.17 -14.94 -4.38
CA ILE A 43 -8.05 -13.62 -3.79
C ILE A 43 -7.73 -13.75 -2.30
N PHE A 44 -6.73 -13.02 -1.85
CA PHE A 44 -6.26 -13.02 -0.47
C PHE A 44 -6.46 -11.64 0.14
N CYS A 45 -7.02 -11.61 1.35
CA CYS A 45 -7.13 -10.41 2.15
C CYS A 45 -6.27 -10.58 3.40
N ARG A 46 -5.18 -9.82 3.47
CA ARG A 46 -4.23 -9.86 4.58
C ARG A 46 -4.54 -8.73 5.55
N TYR A 47 -4.92 -9.06 6.77
CA TYR A 47 -5.18 -8.10 7.84
C TYR A 47 -4.52 -8.55 9.15
N PRO A 48 -4.17 -7.62 10.06
CA PRO A 48 -3.48 -7.95 11.30
C PRO A 48 -4.41 -8.63 12.30
N ARG A 49 -3.81 -9.35 13.25
CA ARG A 49 -4.47 -9.76 14.47
C ARG A 49 -4.32 -8.64 15.51
N GLY A 50 -5.43 -7.97 15.84
CA GLY A 50 -5.43 -6.85 16.79
C GLY A 50 -6.80 -6.20 16.87
N GLU A 51 -6.87 -5.16 17.67
CA GLU A 51 -8.03 -4.28 17.72
C GLU A 51 -8.03 -3.35 16.52
N GLY A 52 -9.23 -2.97 16.04
CA GLY A 52 -9.38 -1.99 14.97
C GLY A 52 -9.15 -0.56 15.46
N GLU A 53 -9.07 0.37 14.51
CA GLU A 53 -8.96 1.82 14.80
C GLU A 53 -10.31 2.43 15.24
N GLY A 54 -11.39 1.67 15.22
CA GLY A 54 -12.74 2.13 15.59
C GLY A 54 -13.44 2.95 14.51
N VAL A 55 -13.12 2.69 13.24
CA VAL A 55 -13.74 3.37 12.11
C VAL A 55 -15.17 2.88 11.91
N ASP A 56 -16.10 3.81 11.62
CA ASP A 56 -17.48 3.47 11.34
C ASP A 56 -17.61 2.62 10.07
N ILE A 57 -18.33 1.50 10.19
CA ILE A 57 -18.56 0.53 9.11
C ILE A 57 -20.04 0.40 8.71
N THR A 58 -20.92 1.24 9.26
CA THR A 58 -22.38 1.08 9.10
C THR A 58 -22.91 1.34 7.70
N ASP A 59 -22.27 2.23 6.93
CA ASP A 59 -22.73 2.64 5.60
C ASP A 59 -21.82 2.16 4.45
N ILE A 60 -21.16 1.02 4.62
CA ILE A 60 -20.27 0.49 3.58
C ILE A 60 -21.09 -0.22 2.52
N VAL A 61 -21.28 0.44 1.38
CA VAL A 61 -22.07 -0.09 0.25
C VAL A 61 -21.24 -0.32 -1.02
N GLN A 62 -19.95 0.00 -1.02
CA GLN A 62 -19.10 -0.09 -2.23
C GLN A 62 -17.91 -1.01 -2.02
N ASP A 63 -17.70 -1.90 -3.01
CA ASP A 63 -16.46 -2.65 -3.17
C ASP A 63 -15.30 -1.76 -3.68
N VAL A 64 -14.10 -2.27 -3.60
CA VAL A 64 -12.91 -1.59 -4.14
C VAL A 64 -12.55 -2.16 -5.50
N LYS A 65 -12.16 -1.31 -6.43
CA LYS A 65 -11.67 -1.74 -7.73
C LYS A 65 -10.31 -2.43 -7.58
N ILE A 66 -10.22 -3.68 -8.03
CA ILE A 66 -8.99 -4.48 -7.95
C ILE A 66 -7.83 -3.74 -8.64
N GLY A 67 -6.68 -3.71 -7.96
CA GLY A 67 -5.47 -3.05 -8.44
C GLY A 67 -5.54 -1.52 -8.44
N LYS A 68 -6.43 -0.92 -7.64
CA LYS A 68 -6.53 0.53 -7.50
C LYS A 68 -6.33 0.98 -6.06
N GLY A 69 -5.25 1.74 -5.88
CA GLY A 69 -4.99 2.50 -4.67
C GLY A 69 -5.70 3.85 -4.65
N ARG A 70 -5.43 4.65 -3.63
CA ARG A 70 -5.98 6.01 -3.48
C ARG A 70 -4.98 6.94 -2.79
N ILE A 71 -5.05 8.23 -3.11
CA ILE A 71 -4.36 9.28 -2.34
C ILE A 71 -5.31 9.72 -1.23
N ILE A 72 -4.85 9.66 0.02
CA ILE A 72 -5.62 10.06 1.20
C ILE A 72 -5.28 11.49 1.60
N LYS A 73 -4.01 11.85 1.52
CA LYS A 73 -3.51 13.19 1.84
C LYS A 73 -2.58 13.66 0.73
N THR A 74 -2.78 14.89 0.26
CA THR A 74 -1.94 15.50 -0.77
C THR A 74 -0.90 16.42 -0.14
N GLY A 75 0.34 16.32 -0.60
CA GLY A 75 1.46 17.17 -0.23
C GLY A 75 2.42 17.33 -1.40
N LYS A 76 3.56 18.00 -1.19
CA LYS A 76 4.51 18.31 -2.26
C LYS A 76 5.96 17.90 -1.97
N ASP A 77 6.32 17.69 -0.69
CA ASP A 77 7.72 17.54 -0.29
C ASP A 77 8.24 16.11 -0.46
N LEU A 78 7.41 15.13 -0.11
CA LEU A 78 7.66 13.72 -0.38
C LEU A 78 6.35 12.94 -0.44
N ALA A 79 6.38 11.72 -0.99
CA ALA A 79 5.26 10.81 -0.98
C ALA A 79 5.55 9.58 -0.11
N ILE A 80 4.52 9.10 0.60
CA ILE A 80 4.51 7.81 1.28
C ILE A 80 3.43 6.95 0.63
N LEU A 81 3.84 5.85 0.03
CA LEU A 81 2.95 4.80 -0.46
C LEU A 81 2.93 3.68 0.58
N ALA A 82 1.83 3.55 1.28
CA ALA A 82 1.69 2.61 2.38
C ALA A 82 0.73 1.46 2.02
N LEU A 83 1.00 0.27 2.54
CA LEU A 83 0.14 -0.90 2.39
C LEU A 83 -0.43 -1.32 3.75
N GLY A 84 -1.74 -1.58 3.79
CA GLY A 84 -2.43 -2.08 4.97
C GLY A 84 -2.36 -1.11 6.15
N THR A 85 -2.20 -1.61 7.37
CA THR A 85 -2.19 -0.79 8.60
C THR A 85 -1.11 0.27 8.65
N ARG A 86 -0.07 0.18 7.81
CA ARG A 86 0.97 1.21 7.73
C ARG A 86 0.45 2.53 7.19
N VAL A 87 -0.72 2.55 6.57
CA VAL A 87 -1.41 3.79 6.14
C VAL A 87 -1.71 4.70 7.35
N GLY A 88 -2.27 4.15 8.43
CA GLY A 88 -2.52 4.92 9.66
C GLY A 88 -1.23 5.49 10.25
N SER A 89 -0.15 4.71 10.27
CA SER A 89 1.17 5.19 10.71
C SER A 89 1.70 6.31 9.81
N ALA A 90 1.55 6.19 8.49
CA ALA A 90 1.97 7.21 7.53
C ALA A 90 1.20 8.53 7.70
N LEU A 91 -0.11 8.45 7.98
CA LEU A 91 -0.92 9.64 8.25
C LEU A 91 -0.46 10.35 9.54
N LYS A 92 -0.24 9.61 10.63
CA LYS A 92 0.29 10.16 11.90
C LYS A 92 1.64 10.85 11.69
N VAL A 93 2.54 10.25 10.91
CA VAL A 93 3.83 10.86 10.54
C VAL A 93 3.64 12.12 9.70
N ALA A 94 2.76 12.08 8.69
CA ALA A 94 2.50 13.24 7.85
C ALA A 94 1.91 14.42 8.65
N ASP A 95 1.04 14.15 9.64
CA ASP A 95 0.50 15.19 10.53
C ASP A 95 1.58 15.77 11.46
N HIS A 96 2.44 14.89 12.00
CA HIS A 96 3.56 15.35 12.84
C HIS A 96 4.55 16.23 12.08
N LEU A 97 4.83 15.91 10.81
CA LEU A 97 5.79 16.64 9.99
C LEU A 97 5.30 18.03 9.55
N LEU A 98 3.99 18.31 9.64
CA LEU A 98 3.45 19.64 9.37
C LEU A 98 4.06 20.72 10.26
N GLN A 99 4.41 20.42 11.52
CA GLN A 99 5.07 21.37 12.43
C GLN A 99 6.47 21.79 11.95
N TYR A 100 7.07 21.02 11.05
CA TYR A 100 8.36 21.32 10.41
C TYR A 100 8.18 21.91 9.01
N ASN A 101 6.95 22.34 8.65
CA ASN A 101 6.57 22.84 7.32
C ASN A 101 6.79 21.83 6.19
N LEU A 102 6.73 20.52 6.50
CA LEU A 102 6.79 19.45 5.51
C LEU A 102 5.38 18.93 5.22
N ASN A 103 4.96 19.06 3.96
CA ASN A 103 3.68 18.60 3.47
C ASN A 103 3.84 17.27 2.71
N ILE A 104 3.34 16.20 3.30
CA ILE A 104 3.56 14.83 2.82
C ILE A 104 2.32 14.33 2.08
N THR A 105 2.53 13.77 0.89
CA THR A 105 1.51 12.97 0.22
C THR A 105 1.46 11.59 0.84
N VAL A 106 0.26 11.15 1.26
CA VAL A 106 0.04 9.77 1.75
C VAL A 106 -0.94 9.07 0.84
N ALA A 107 -0.52 7.94 0.31
CA ALA A 107 -1.32 7.08 -0.54
C ALA A 107 -1.46 5.67 0.07
N ASP A 108 -2.66 5.13 -0.02
CA ASP A 108 -3.01 3.76 0.34
C ASP A 108 -2.94 2.90 -0.92
N ALA A 109 -2.03 1.95 -0.93
CA ALA A 109 -1.86 1.04 -2.06
C ALA A 109 -3.01 0.04 -2.20
N ARG A 110 -3.69 -0.33 -1.11
CA ARG A 110 -4.77 -1.32 -1.04
C ARG A 110 -4.39 -2.73 -1.50
N PHE A 111 -3.65 -2.82 -2.61
CA PHE A 111 -3.30 -4.08 -3.27
C PHE A 111 -1.79 -4.25 -3.33
N ALA A 112 -1.31 -5.38 -2.82
CA ALA A 112 0.07 -5.81 -3.06
C ALA A 112 0.19 -6.45 -4.45
N LYS A 113 -0.90 -7.07 -4.94
CA LYS A 113 -1.00 -7.63 -6.30
C LYS A 113 -2.45 -7.64 -6.79
N PRO A 114 -2.75 -7.13 -8.00
CA PRO A 114 -1.82 -6.32 -8.80
C PRO A 114 -1.56 -4.96 -8.16
N ILE A 115 -0.36 -4.42 -8.31
CA ILE A 115 -0.05 -3.05 -7.87
C ILE A 115 -0.77 -2.04 -8.77
N ASP A 116 -1.14 -0.88 -8.21
CA ASP A 116 -1.61 0.25 -9.03
C ASP A 116 -0.40 0.97 -9.66
N THR A 117 -0.03 0.52 -10.85
CA THR A 117 1.12 1.06 -11.59
C THR A 117 0.96 2.55 -11.91
N GLN A 118 -0.28 3.01 -12.16
CA GLN A 118 -0.55 4.42 -12.41
C GLN A 118 -0.31 5.28 -11.16
N LEU A 119 -0.74 4.80 -10.00
CA LEU A 119 -0.50 5.48 -8.73
C LEU A 119 0.99 5.52 -8.40
N VAL A 120 1.70 4.38 -8.52
CA VAL A 120 3.15 4.30 -8.28
C VAL A 120 3.90 5.28 -9.19
N GLU A 121 3.60 5.28 -10.48
CA GLU A 121 4.24 6.17 -11.45
C GLU A 121 3.91 7.64 -11.17
N LYS A 122 2.68 7.95 -10.82
CA LYS A 122 2.26 9.30 -10.44
C LYS A 122 3.04 9.81 -9.24
N LEU A 123 3.07 9.04 -8.14
CA LEU A 123 3.81 9.42 -6.93
C LEU A 123 5.30 9.60 -7.20
N TRP A 124 5.89 8.72 -8.01
CA TRP A 124 7.28 8.83 -8.42
C TRP A 124 7.56 10.07 -9.26
N ASN A 125 6.68 10.41 -10.20
CA ASN A 125 6.88 11.56 -11.09
C ASN A 125 6.66 12.90 -10.38
N GLU A 126 5.70 12.98 -9.47
CA GLU A 126 5.30 14.23 -8.81
C GLU A 126 6.18 14.59 -7.59
N HIS A 127 7.00 13.66 -7.06
CA HIS A 127 7.81 13.89 -5.86
C HIS A 127 9.29 13.57 -6.09
N GLN A 128 10.16 14.28 -5.37
CA GLN A 128 11.60 13.99 -5.37
C GLN A 128 11.95 12.77 -4.51
N LYS A 129 11.10 12.47 -3.52
CA LYS A 129 11.30 11.36 -2.58
C LYS A 129 10.05 10.51 -2.48
N LEU A 130 10.21 9.19 -2.61
CA LEU A 130 9.15 8.22 -2.42
C LEU A 130 9.55 7.22 -1.33
N ILE A 131 8.73 7.12 -0.30
CA ILE A 131 8.85 6.07 0.71
C ILE A 131 7.75 5.03 0.44
N ILE A 132 8.14 3.77 0.34
CA ILE A 132 7.20 2.65 0.27
C ILE A 132 7.28 1.90 1.57
N ILE A 133 6.15 1.71 2.24
CA ILE A 133 6.10 1.05 3.55
C ILE A 133 5.07 -0.08 3.58
N GLU A 134 5.51 -1.24 4.07
CA GLU A 134 4.67 -2.43 4.26
C GLU A 134 4.98 -3.13 5.57
N GLU A 135 4.06 -3.96 6.03
CA GLU A 135 4.25 -4.86 7.17
C GLU A 135 4.53 -6.29 6.66
N GLY A 136 5.60 -6.42 5.93
CA GLY A 136 6.06 -7.65 5.30
C GLY A 136 7.59 -7.68 5.21
N SER A 137 8.13 -8.86 4.93
CA SER A 137 9.55 -9.04 4.66
C SER A 137 9.95 -8.47 3.30
N ALA A 138 11.26 -8.33 3.08
CA ALA A 138 11.78 -8.05 1.75
C ALA A 138 11.29 -9.11 0.73
N GLY A 139 11.02 -8.69 -0.50
CA GLY A 139 10.40 -9.53 -1.53
C GLY A 139 8.89 -9.36 -1.69
N GLY A 140 8.23 -8.58 -0.80
CA GLY A 140 6.81 -8.29 -0.84
C GLY A 140 6.43 -7.12 -1.76
N PHE A 141 5.49 -6.31 -1.32
CA PHE A 141 4.89 -5.22 -2.09
C PHE A 141 5.90 -4.19 -2.61
N SER A 142 6.82 -3.75 -1.76
CA SER A 142 7.84 -2.77 -2.14
C SER A 142 8.75 -3.27 -3.25
N SER A 143 9.08 -4.56 -3.25
CA SER A 143 9.89 -5.19 -4.31
C SER A 143 9.16 -5.18 -5.66
N HIS A 144 7.84 -5.39 -5.68
CA HIS A 144 7.03 -5.30 -6.90
C HIS A 144 6.96 -3.86 -7.44
N CYS A 145 6.87 -2.87 -6.55
CA CYS A 145 6.93 -1.45 -6.94
C CYS A 145 8.29 -1.08 -7.53
N LEU A 146 9.39 -1.52 -6.91
CA LEU A 146 10.74 -1.30 -7.42
C LEU A 146 10.95 -1.98 -8.78
N HIS A 147 10.49 -3.23 -8.91
CA HIS A 147 10.56 -3.96 -10.18
C HIS A 147 9.80 -3.21 -11.28
N PHE A 148 8.59 -2.71 -11.00
CA PHE A 148 7.82 -1.91 -11.95
C PHE A 148 8.58 -0.64 -12.37
N LEU A 149 9.07 0.16 -11.40
CA LEU A 149 9.80 1.39 -11.70
C LEU A 149 11.08 1.12 -12.51
N SER A 150 11.79 0.03 -12.20
CA SER A 150 12.97 -0.41 -12.92
C SER A 150 12.63 -0.85 -14.35
N SER A 151 11.57 -1.63 -14.54
CA SER A 151 11.14 -2.11 -15.88
C SER A 151 10.68 -0.99 -16.82
N LYS A 152 10.40 0.20 -16.27
CA LYS A 152 10.05 1.42 -17.01
C LYS A 152 11.22 2.41 -17.13
N ASP A 153 12.42 2.02 -16.74
CA ASP A 153 13.62 2.89 -16.72
C ASP A 153 13.46 4.17 -15.87
N LEU A 154 12.47 4.17 -14.94
CA LEU A 154 12.17 5.35 -14.13
C LEU A 154 13.20 5.58 -13.01
N LEU A 155 13.90 4.53 -12.57
CA LEU A 155 14.90 4.61 -11.50
C LEU A 155 16.21 5.28 -11.95
N ASN A 156 16.42 5.48 -13.24
CA ASN A 156 17.62 6.12 -13.80
C ASN A 156 17.66 7.66 -13.63
N LYS A 157 16.68 8.23 -12.92
CA LYS A 157 16.64 9.68 -12.62
C LYS A 157 17.48 9.97 -11.39
N HIS A 158 18.63 10.61 -11.57
CA HIS A 158 19.63 10.87 -10.52
C HIS A 158 19.21 11.84 -9.41
N ASP A 159 18.13 12.58 -9.61
CA ASP A 159 17.62 13.59 -8.68
C ASP A 159 16.52 13.09 -7.76
N LYS A 160 16.17 11.79 -7.84
CA LYS A 160 15.08 11.18 -7.08
C LYS A 160 15.58 10.10 -6.12
N GLU A 161 14.94 10.04 -4.96
CA GLU A 161 15.25 9.06 -3.93
C GLU A 161 14.05 8.14 -3.66
N ILE A 162 14.32 6.84 -3.52
CA ILE A 162 13.33 5.86 -3.09
C ILE A 162 13.82 5.11 -1.86
N LYS A 163 12.95 4.92 -0.88
CA LYS A 163 13.23 4.14 0.32
C LYS A 163 12.12 3.13 0.56
N CYS A 164 12.47 1.86 0.69
CA CYS A 164 11.55 0.82 1.11
C CYS A 164 11.74 0.53 2.61
N LEU A 165 10.63 0.48 3.33
CA LEU A 165 10.57 0.13 4.75
C LEU A 165 9.78 -1.16 4.90
N THR A 166 10.46 -2.21 5.29
CA THR A 166 9.94 -3.56 5.52
C THR A 166 10.24 -4.00 6.95
N MET A 167 9.71 -5.14 7.35
CA MET A 167 10.14 -5.78 8.60
C MET A 167 11.64 -6.12 8.52
N PRO A 168 12.40 -5.87 9.59
CA PRO A 168 13.81 -6.28 9.65
C PRO A 168 13.91 -7.81 9.72
N ASP A 169 15.06 -8.33 9.30
CA ASP A 169 15.42 -9.73 9.48
C ASP A 169 15.64 -10.07 10.97
#